data_0881b6e6793c1a6a6cf039f034f4a701
#
_entry.id   0881b6e6793c1a6a6cf039f034f4a701
#
_cell.length_a   1.000
_cell.length_b   1.000
_cell.length_c   1.000
_cell.angle_alpha   90.00
_cell.angle_beta   90.00
_cell.angle_gamma   90.00
#
_symmetry.space_group_name_H-M   'P 1'
#
loop_
_entity.id
_entity.type
_entity.pdbx_description
1 polymer ?
#
loop_
_entity_poly.entity_id
_entity_poly.type
_entity_poly.pdbx_seq_one_letter_code
_entity_poly.pdbx_strand_id
1 'polypeptide(L)'
;MSGFVKFLVLLLVTLLIVSCKSSPLSSVSPEKVLHGQVIDVLDGDTVKLRSDWHIYKIRLAGIDAPEKQQAYGVQSKIYLEHLIADKDVSIKVLSCDQYGRYVGKIYLNGKDINGEMIRSGYAWHYNHFDSNPVYAGFMLDAQRSNRGLWQEVHPTPPWIFRKGKD
;
A
#
# COMPACT_ATOMS: atom_id res chain seq x y z
N MET A 1 21.74 -34.90 -83.14
CA MET A 1 22.23 -35.73 -82.03
C MET A 1 22.34 -34.79 -80.85
N SER A 2 21.28 -34.63 -80.20
CA SER A 2 20.86 -35.13 -78.88
C SER A 2 21.78 -34.64 -77.76
N GLY A 3 21.44 -33.55 -77.16
CA GLY A 3 21.98 -33.04 -75.87
C GLY A 3 20.84 -32.57 -74.93
N PHE A 4 20.48 -33.46 -74.04
CA PHE A 4 19.48 -33.20 -73.02
C PHE A 4 20.00 -32.18 -72.01
N VAL A 5 19.43 -30.95 -71.98
CA VAL A 5 19.67 -29.98 -70.95
C VAL A 5 18.74 -30.30 -69.82
N LYS A 6 19.28 -30.84 -68.72
CA LYS A 6 18.54 -31.03 -67.47
C LYS A 6 18.45 -29.70 -66.77
N PHE A 7 17.25 -29.11 -66.74
CA PHE A 7 16.91 -27.98 -65.86
C PHE A 7 16.83 -28.48 -64.44
N LEU A 8 17.81 -28.12 -63.60
CA LEU A 8 17.79 -28.34 -62.18
C LEU A 8 17.03 -27.15 -61.55
N VAL A 9 15.74 -27.35 -61.27
CA VAL A 9 14.95 -26.37 -60.50
C VAL A 9 15.37 -26.47 -59.04
N LEU A 10 16.19 -25.51 -58.59
CA LEU A 10 16.57 -25.37 -57.20
C LEU A 10 15.42 -24.70 -56.47
N LEU A 11 14.59 -25.50 -55.77
CA LEU A 11 13.51 -25.02 -54.94
C LEU A 11 14.12 -24.43 -53.67
N LEU A 12 14.28 -23.10 -53.61
CA LEU A 12 14.67 -22.37 -52.42
C LEU A 12 13.48 -22.30 -51.47
N VAL A 13 13.40 -23.26 -50.55
CA VAL A 13 12.47 -23.19 -49.42
C VAL A 13 13.06 -22.21 -48.42
N THR A 14 12.61 -20.96 -48.48
CA THR A 14 12.90 -19.96 -47.44
C THR A 14 12.09 -20.30 -46.21
N LEU A 15 12.73 -20.98 -45.26
CA LEU A 15 12.20 -21.24 -43.95
C LEU A 15 12.14 -19.91 -43.18
N LEU A 16 10.97 -19.26 -43.16
CA LEU A 16 10.71 -18.13 -42.32
C LEU A 16 10.68 -18.62 -40.87
N ILE A 17 11.84 -18.55 -40.20
CA ILE A 17 11.91 -18.70 -38.76
C ILE A 17 11.27 -17.47 -38.16
N VAL A 18 9.98 -17.56 -37.80
CA VAL A 18 9.31 -16.59 -36.92
C VAL A 18 9.98 -16.74 -35.56
N SER A 19 11.02 -15.95 -35.35
CA SER A 19 11.64 -15.80 -34.04
C SER A 19 10.60 -15.13 -33.13
N CYS A 20 9.81 -15.94 -32.40
CA CYS A 20 9.00 -15.48 -31.29
C CYS A 20 9.96 -14.98 -30.23
N LYS A 21 10.28 -13.68 -30.26
CA LYS A 21 10.94 -13.01 -29.15
C LYS A 21 9.98 -13.11 -27.98
N SER A 22 10.12 -14.14 -27.15
CA SER A 22 9.56 -14.16 -25.81
C SER A 22 10.17 -12.97 -25.09
N SER A 23 9.37 -11.91 -24.95
CA SER A 23 9.71 -10.81 -24.06
C SER A 23 10.01 -11.45 -22.69
N PRO A 24 11.12 -11.13 -22.01
CA PRO A 24 11.35 -11.65 -20.69
C PRO A 24 10.14 -11.25 -19.85
N LEU A 25 9.45 -12.25 -19.25
CA LEU A 25 8.49 -11.97 -18.19
C LEU A 25 9.20 -11.00 -17.25
N SER A 26 8.67 -9.79 -17.12
CA SER A 26 9.12 -8.85 -16.11
C SER A 26 9.11 -9.62 -14.79
N SER A 27 10.29 -9.82 -14.21
CA SER A 27 10.43 -10.46 -12.92
C SER A 27 9.72 -9.56 -11.92
N VAL A 28 8.45 -9.86 -11.67
CA VAL A 28 7.73 -9.29 -10.53
C VAL A 28 8.52 -9.75 -9.32
N SER A 29 9.27 -8.85 -8.71
CA SER A 29 9.94 -9.15 -7.45
C SER A 29 8.88 -9.65 -6.47
N PRO A 30 9.13 -10.76 -5.77
CA PRO A 30 8.13 -11.32 -4.86
C PRO A 30 7.67 -10.22 -3.90
N GLU A 31 6.37 -10.06 -3.82
CA GLU A 31 5.74 -9.09 -2.93
C GLU A 31 6.18 -9.38 -1.49
N LYS A 32 6.86 -8.42 -0.85
CA LYS A 32 7.36 -8.62 0.51
C LYS A 32 6.19 -8.54 1.50
N VAL A 33 5.88 -9.68 2.12
CA VAL A 33 4.93 -9.77 3.22
C VAL A 33 5.68 -10.04 4.52
N LEU A 34 5.40 -9.27 5.55
CA LEU A 34 5.88 -9.50 6.92
C LEU A 34 4.72 -10.04 7.76
N HIS A 35 5.03 -11.02 8.61
CA HIS A 35 4.10 -11.52 9.63
C HIS A 35 4.71 -11.28 10.99
N GLY A 36 3.90 -10.83 11.96
CA GLY A 36 4.41 -10.60 13.30
C GLY A 36 3.40 -9.93 14.21
N GLN A 37 3.81 -9.72 15.45
CA GLN A 37 3.00 -9.11 16.49
C GLN A 37 3.20 -7.59 16.52
N VAL A 38 2.11 -6.83 16.60
CA VAL A 38 2.16 -5.39 16.89
C VAL A 38 2.48 -5.22 18.38
N ILE A 39 3.65 -4.68 18.68
CA ILE A 39 4.14 -4.53 20.06
C ILE A 39 4.02 -3.10 20.60
N ASP A 40 3.74 -2.13 19.73
CA ASP A 40 3.58 -0.73 20.09
C ASP A 40 2.83 0.01 18.98
N VAL A 41 1.95 0.92 19.35
CA VAL A 41 1.28 1.86 18.44
C VAL A 41 1.79 3.26 18.77
N LEU A 42 2.53 3.88 17.86
CA LEU A 42 3.18 5.17 18.11
C LEU A 42 2.23 6.34 17.98
N ASP A 43 1.39 6.29 16.94
CA ASP A 43 0.36 7.26 16.60
C ASP A 43 -0.74 6.58 15.77
N GLY A 44 -1.66 7.34 15.17
CA GLY A 44 -2.80 6.79 14.44
C GLY A 44 -2.48 6.11 13.10
N ASP A 45 -1.20 6.08 12.69
CA ASP A 45 -0.80 5.46 11.44
C ASP A 45 0.63 4.89 11.44
N THR A 46 1.24 4.78 12.61
CA THR A 46 2.58 4.22 12.76
C THR A 46 2.65 3.24 13.92
N VAL A 47 3.16 2.03 13.66
CA VAL A 47 3.28 0.97 14.67
C VAL A 47 4.69 0.36 14.67
N LYS A 48 5.01 -0.38 15.75
CA LYS A 48 6.14 -1.30 15.80
C LYS A 48 5.65 -2.74 15.68
N LEU A 49 6.21 -3.45 14.74
CA LEU A 49 5.98 -4.86 14.50
C LEU A 49 7.20 -5.67 14.95
N ARG A 50 7.00 -6.67 15.79
CA ARG A 50 7.99 -7.72 16.04
C ARG A 50 7.75 -8.86 15.06
N SER A 51 8.74 -9.14 14.21
CA SER A 51 8.76 -10.28 13.31
C SER A 51 10.08 -11.01 13.53
N ASP A 52 10.00 -12.25 13.97
CA ASP A 52 11.16 -13.02 14.45
C ASP A 52 11.97 -12.23 15.51
N TRP A 53 13.26 -12.02 15.25
CA TRP A 53 14.18 -11.31 16.13
C TRP A 53 14.29 -9.80 15.84
N HIS A 54 13.49 -9.28 14.87
CA HIS A 54 13.58 -7.90 14.43
C HIS A 54 12.35 -7.11 14.83
N ILE A 55 12.55 -5.83 15.11
CA ILE A 55 11.48 -4.86 15.31
C ILE A 55 11.49 -3.89 14.14
N TYR A 56 10.37 -3.84 13.44
CA TYR A 56 10.16 -2.96 12.30
C TYR A 56 9.23 -1.81 12.66
N LYS A 57 9.58 -0.60 12.24
CA LYS A 57 8.67 0.54 12.28
C LYS A 57 7.87 0.57 10.97
N ILE A 58 6.55 0.49 11.09
CA ILE A 58 5.62 0.40 9.97
C ILE A 58 4.77 1.65 9.91
N ARG A 59 4.77 2.33 8.77
CA ARG A 59 3.86 3.43 8.44
C ARG A 59 2.71 2.87 7.59
N LEU A 60 1.49 3.08 8.02
CA LEU A 60 0.30 2.62 7.30
C LEU A 60 0.18 3.41 5.97
N ALA A 61 0.18 2.68 4.85
CA ALA A 61 0.14 3.24 3.52
C ALA A 61 -1.24 3.84 3.17
N GLY A 62 -1.25 4.91 2.39
CA GLY A 62 -2.47 5.50 1.83
C GLY A 62 -3.33 6.27 2.82
N ILE A 63 -2.92 6.37 4.07
CA ILE A 63 -3.62 7.12 5.10
C ILE A 63 -2.71 8.16 5.76
N ASP A 64 -3.31 9.19 6.36
CA ASP A 64 -2.62 10.17 7.20
C ASP A 64 -3.51 10.47 8.41
N ALA A 65 -3.04 10.09 9.59
CA ALA A 65 -3.78 10.26 10.83
C ALA A 65 -3.47 11.63 11.45
N PRO A 66 -4.41 12.21 12.22
CA PRO A 66 -4.13 13.42 12.97
C PRO A 66 -2.90 13.28 13.87
N GLU A 67 -2.06 14.32 13.88
CA GLU A 67 -0.87 14.39 14.72
C GLU A 67 -1.25 14.33 16.21
N LYS A 68 -0.34 13.83 17.06
CA LYS A 68 -0.59 13.67 18.51
C LYS A 68 -1.16 14.93 19.19
N GLN A 69 -0.74 16.11 18.73
CA GLN A 69 -1.16 17.41 19.28
C GLN A 69 -2.32 18.03 18.50
N GLN A 70 -2.82 17.37 17.48
CA GLN A 70 -3.95 17.78 16.69
C GLN A 70 -5.23 17.19 17.30
N ALA A 71 -6.36 17.87 17.08
CA ALA A 71 -7.65 17.31 17.39
C ALA A 71 -7.79 15.90 16.78
N TYR A 72 -8.37 14.96 17.54
CA TYR A 72 -8.45 13.54 17.22
C TYR A 72 -7.12 12.77 17.12
N GLY A 73 -5.95 13.36 17.36
CA GLY A 73 -4.68 12.65 17.31
C GLY A 73 -4.57 11.52 18.35
N VAL A 74 -4.97 11.81 19.59
CA VAL A 74 -4.99 10.80 20.67
C VAL A 74 -6.04 9.73 20.39
N GLN A 75 -7.23 10.13 19.96
CA GLN A 75 -8.33 9.20 19.65
C GLN A 75 -7.97 8.27 18.46
N SER A 76 -7.29 8.80 17.44
CA SER A 76 -6.81 8.00 16.31
C SER A 76 -5.83 6.92 16.76
N LYS A 77 -4.86 7.29 17.62
CA LYS A 77 -3.93 6.33 18.21
C LYS A 77 -4.69 5.25 19.01
N ILE A 78 -5.56 5.64 19.93
CA ILE A 78 -6.34 4.71 20.75
C ILE A 78 -7.19 3.77 19.89
N TYR A 79 -7.77 4.28 18.81
CA TYR A 79 -8.56 3.45 17.91
C TYR A 79 -7.69 2.40 17.19
N LEU A 80 -6.50 2.78 16.71
CA LEU A 80 -5.57 1.84 16.11
C LEU A 80 -5.08 0.80 17.13
N GLU A 81 -4.78 1.21 18.37
CA GLU A 81 -4.45 0.30 19.48
C GLU A 81 -5.56 -0.74 19.70
N HIS A 82 -6.81 -0.29 19.79
CA HIS A 82 -7.96 -1.18 19.95
C HIS A 82 -8.08 -2.21 18.82
N LEU A 83 -7.76 -1.81 17.59
CA LEU A 83 -7.80 -2.70 16.43
C LEU A 83 -6.71 -3.77 16.46
N ILE A 84 -5.45 -3.40 16.75
CA ILE A 84 -4.31 -4.27 16.44
C ILE A 84 -3.23 -4.38 17.54
N ALA A 85 -3.33 -3.70 18.68
CA ALA A 85 -2.32 -3.84 19.74
C ALA A 85 -2.23 -5.31 20.21
N ASP A 86 -1.01 -5.81 20.39
CA ASP A 86 -0.66 -7.18 20.81
C ASP A 86 -1.19 -8.30 19.90
N LYS A 87 -1.68 -7.96 18.71
CA LYS A 87 -2.21 -8.95 17.75
C LYS A 87 -1.18 -9.31 16.70
N ASP A 88 -1.26 -10.55 16.21
CA ASP A 88 -0.51 -11.02 15.05
C ASP A 88 -1.19 -10.53 13.77
N VAL A 89 -0.41 -9.85 12.94
CA VAL A 89 -0.89 -9.23 11.69
C VAL A 89 -0.02 -9.66 10.51
N SER A 90 -0.54 -9.51 9.30
CA SER A 90 0.24 -9.55 8.07
C SER A 90 0.37 -8.15 7.47
N ILE A 91 1.55 -7.83 6.96
CA ILE A 91 1.87 -6.53 6.37
C ILE A 91 2.37 -6.72 4.96
N LYS A 92 1.60 -6.23 4.00
CA LYS A 92 2.04 -6.08 2.62
C LYS A 92 2.91 -4.85 2.53
N VAL A 93 4.23 -5.05 2.41
CA VAL A 93 5.20 -3.96 2.30
C VAL A 93 5.18 -3.43 0.88
N LEU A 94 4.99 -2.12 0.73
CA LEU A 94 4.97 -1.43 -0.56
C LEU A 94 6.29 -0.73 -0.84
N SER A 95 6.89 -0.11 0.18
CA SER A 95 8.16 0.64 0.07
C SER A 95 8.84 0.79 1.42
N CYS A 96 10.01 1.44 1.41
CA CYS A 96 10.68 1.96 2.60
C CYS A 96 10.87 3.46 2.41
N ASP A 97 10.54 4.25 3.42
CA ASP A 97 10.69 5.70 3.35
C ASP A 97 12.10 6.16 3.76
N GLN A 98 12.36 7.45 3.57
CA GLN A 98 13.66 8.07 3.89
C GLN A 98 14.02 8.03 5.40
N TYR A 99 13.07 7.71 6.27
CA TYR A 99 13.26 7.57 7.72
C TYR A 99 13.48 6.11 8.15
N GLY A 100 13.57 5.19 7.19
CA GLY A 100 13.77 3.76 7.44
C GLY A 100 12.51 3.02 7.90
N ARG A 101 11.31 3.63 7.76
CA ARG A 101 10.05 2.96 8.05
C ARG A 101 9.61 2.14 6.84
N TYR A 102 9.13 0.92 7.05
CA TYR A 102 8.38 0.23 6.00
C TYR A 102 6.99 0.87 5.85
N VAL A 103 6.64 1.21 4.63
CA VAL A 103 5.31 1.71 4.26
C VAL A 103 4.50 0.52 3.73
N GLY A 104 3.35 0.25 4.35
CA GLY A 104 2.60 -0.96 3.98
C GLY A 104 1.13 -0.94 4.40
N LYS A 105 0.42 -1.97 3.91
CA LYS A 105 -0.97 -2.25 4.31
C LYS A 105 -0.98 -3.34 5.36
N ILE A 106 -1.67 -3.10 6.47
CA ILE A 106 -1.81 -4.03 7.58
C ILE A 106 -3.13 -4.79 7.45
N TYR A 107 -3.05 -6.10 7.60
CA TYR A 107 -4.22 -6.98 7.59
C TYR A 107 -4.29 -7.80 8.88
N LEU A 108 -5.45 -7.80 9.51
CA LEU A 108 -5.79 -8.67 10.63
C LEU A 108 -6.94 -9.57 10.21
N ASN A 109 -6.71 -10.89 10.15
CA ASN A 109 -7.72 -11.87 9.71
C ASN A 109 -8.36 -11.50 8.36
N GLY A 110 -7.55 -11.00 7.42
CA GLY A 110 -8.01 -10.56 6.10
C GLY A 110 -8.65 -9.17 6.04
N LYS A 111 -8.92 -8.52 7.18
CA LYS A 111 -9.47 -7.17 7.24
C LYS A 111 -8.36 -6.13 7.01
N ASP A 112 -8.56 -5.22 6.07
CA ASP A 112 -7.68 -4.07 5.81
C ASP A 112 -7.83 -3.02 6.93
N ILE A 113 -6.80 -2.91 7.77
CA ILE A 113 -6.78 -1.99 8.91
C ILE A 113 -6.60 -0.55 8.46
N ASN A 114 -5.82 -0.30 7.42
CA ASN A 114 -5.65 1.05 6.87
C ASN A 114 -7.00 1.61 6.39
N GLY A 115 -7.75 0.80 5.63
CA GLY A 115 -9.10 1.16 5.18
C GLY A 115 -10.08 1.35 6.33
N GLU A 116 -9.96 0.55 7.40
CA GLU A 116 -10.81 0.67 8.59
C GLU A 116 -10.58 1.99 9.34
N MET A 117 -9.33 2.45 9.44
CA MET A 117 -9.01 3.76 10.03
C MET A 117 -9.72 4.91 9.30
N ILE A 118 -9.76 4.87 7.97
CA ILE A 118 -10.47 5.87 7.16
C ILE A 118 -11.99 5.74 7.36
N ARG A 119 -12.52 4.51 7.22
CA ARG A 119 -13.97 4.23 7.31
C ARG A 119 -14.57 4.70 8.63
N SER A 120 -13.81 4.53 9.71
CA SER A 120 -14.24 4.92 11.06
C SER A 120 -13.97 6.38 11.39
N GLY A 121 -13.35 7.14 10.47
CA GLY A 121 -13.08 8.56 10.64
C GLY A 121 -11.92 8.87 11.60
N TYR A 122 -10.92 7.98 11.69
CA TYR A 122 -9.72 8.22 12.52
C TYR A 122 -8.46 8.47 11.69
N ALA A 123 -8.57 8.43 10.35
CA ALA A 123 -7.52 8.87 9.45
C ALA A 123 -8.13 9.46 8.18
N TRP A 124 -7.36 10.33 7.53
CA TRP A 124 -7.64 10.82 6.20
C TRP A 124 -7.15 9.82 5.14
N HIS A 125 -7.83 9.70 4.01
CA HIS A 125 -7.24 9.13 2.81
C HIS A 125 -6.19 10.11 2.27
N TYR A 126 -4.93 9.67 2.19
CA TYR A 126 -3.84 10.50 1.71
C TYR A 126 -3.68 10.36 0.20
N ASN A 127 -4.57 10.98 -0.54
CA ASN A 127 -4.70 10.84 -1.99
C ASN A 127 -3.47 11.27 -2.80
N HIS A 128 -2.56 12.05 -2.21
CA HIS A 128 -1.29 12.41 -2.84
C HIS A 128 -0.38 11.19 -3.07
N PHE A 129 -0.48 10.18 -2.21
CA PHE A 129 0.33 8.96 -2.27
C PHE A 129 -0.47 7.69 -2.55
N ASP A 130 -1.79 7.76 -2.59
CA ASP A 130 -2.65 6.61 -2.85
C ASP A 130 -3.89 7.03 -3.66
N SER A 131 -4.05 6.47 -4.84
CA SER A 131 -5.20 6.70 -5.73
C SER A 131 -6.33 5.67 -5.55
N ASN A 132 -6.33 4.90 -4.45
CA ASN A 132 -7.31 3.84 -4.23
C ASN A 132 -8.75 4.40 -4.12
N PRO A 133 -9.65 4.11 -5.07
CA PRO A 133 -11.01 4.64 -5.06
C PRO A 133 -11.85 4.10 -3.90
N VAL A 134 -11.51 2.93 -3.36
CA VAL A 134 -12.18 2.35 -2.20
C VAL A 134 -11.90 3.19 -0.95
N TYR A 135 -10.64 3.64 -0.75
CA TYR A 135 -10.29 4.52 0.36
C TYR A 135 -10.95 5.89 0.24
N ALA A 136 -11.01 6.43 -0.98
CA ALA A 136 -11.75 7.66 -1.24
C ALA A 136 -13.25 7.52 -0.89
N GLY A 137 -13.86 6.40 -1.25
CA GLY A 137 -15.24 6.06 -0.89
C GLY A 137 -15.45 5.97 0.63
N PHE A 138 -14.54 5.29 1.35
CA PHE A 138 -14.60 5.20 2.81
C PHE A 138 -14.54 6.56 3.49
N MET A 139 -13.67 7.46 2.99
CA MET A 139 -13.58 8.82 3.51
C MET A 139 -14.87 9.61 3.30
N LEU A 140 -15.44 9.55 2.09
CA LEU A 140 -16.72 10.21 1.79
C LEU A 140 -17.86 9.70 2.69
N ASP A 141 -17.92 8.39 2.93
CA ASP A 141 -18.93 7.79 3.81
C ASP A 141 -18.72 8.20 5.28
N ALA A 142 -17.48 8.27 5.74
CA ALA A 142 -17.16 8.75 7.08
C ALA A 142 -17.56 10.22 7.26
N GLN A 143 -17.28 11.06 6.26
CA GLN A 143 -17.68 12.47 6.23
C GLN A 143 -19.19 12.65 6.29
N ARG A 144 -19.95 11.98 5.41
CA ARG A 144 -21.41 12.05 5.36
C ARG A 144 -22.08 11.59 6.64
N SER A 145 -21.43 10.66 7.36
CA SER A 145 -21.94 10.08 8.59
C SER A 145 -21.37 10.75 9.85
N ASN A 146 -20.61 11.83 9.73
CA ASN A 146 -19.95 12.55 10.83
C ASN A 146 -19.20 11.59 11.78
N ARG A 147 -18.42 10.63 11.25
CA ARG A 147 -17.69 9.68 12.07
C ARG A 147 -16.34 10.25 12.51
N GLY A 148 -15.95 9.97 13.76
CA GLY A 148 -14.65 10.32 14.29
C GLY A 148 -14.32 11.81 14.10
N LEU A 149 -13.19 12.11 13.46
CA LEU A 149 -12.70 13.49 13.20
C LEU A 149 -13.66 14.34 12.36
N TRP A 150 -14.59 13.72 11.63
CA TRP A 150 -15.58 14.41 10.82
C TRP A 150 -16.76 15.00 11.63
N GLN A 151 -16.77 14.83 12.96
CA GLN A 151 -17.65 15.55 13.88
C GLN A 151 -17.21 17.01 14.07
N GLU A 152 -15.96 17.34 13.73
CA GLU A 152 -15.49 18.71 13.75
C GLU A 152 -16.06 19.52 12.59
N VAL A 153 -16.38 20.77 12.86
CA VAL A 153 -16.94 21.69 11.84
C VAL A 153 -15.93 21.95 10.71
N HIS A 154 -14.64 22.05 11.06
CA HIS A 154 -13.54 22.32 10.12
C HIS A 154 -12.33 21.43 10.44
N PRO A 155 -12.40 20.13 10.16
CA PRO A 155 -11.28 19.25 10.45
C PRO A 155 -10.08 19.61 9.57
N THR A 156 -8.94 19.82 10.22
CA THR A 156 -7.70 20.19 9.51
C THR A 156 -6.96 18.93 9.08
N PRO A 157 -6.58 18.79 7.80
CA PRO A 157 -5.76 17.66 7.35
C PRO A 157 -4.37 17.66 8.02
N PRO A 158 -3.81 16.49 8.39
CA PRO A 158 -2.52 16.41 9.08
C PRO A 158 -1.37 17.05 8.30
N TRP A 159 -1.34 16.91 6.98
CA TRP A 159 -0.32 17.53 6.14
C TRP A 159 -0.40 19.07 6.07
N ILE A 160 -1.57 19.66 6.37
CA ILE A 160 -1.73 21.10 6.54
C ILE A 160 -1.29 21.52 7.94
N PHE A 161 -1.69 20.74 8.96
CA PHE A 161 -1.31 21.00 10.35
C PHE A 161 0.21 21.00 10.55
N ARG A 162 0.95 20.11 9.86
CA ARG A 162 2.43 20.09 9.89
C ARG A 162 3.04 21.35 9.31
N LYS A 163 2.50 21.88 8.21
CA LYS A 163 3.00 23.12 7.57
C LYS A 163 2.79 24.39 8.42
N GLY A 164 1.81 24.41 9.30
CA GLY A 164 1.55 25.55 10.20
C GLY A 164 2.43 25.55 11.45
N LYS A 165 3.35 24.58 11.59
CA LYS A 165 4.32 24.50 12.71
C LYS A 165 5.74 24.90 12.29
N ASP A 166 5.99 25.07 11.00
CA ASP A 166 7.23 25.61 10.43
C ASP A 166 7.09 27.14 10.34
#